data_70bc4fba43ef18c350e18af25d837402
#
_entry.id   70bc4fba43ef18c350e18af25d837402
#
_cell.length_a   1.000
_cell.length_b   1.000
_cell.length_c   1.000
_cell.angle_alpha   90.00
_cell.angle_beta   90.00
_cell.angle_gamma   90.00
#
_symmetry.space_group_name_H-M   'P 1'
#
loop_
_entity.id
_entity.type
_entity.pdbx_description
1 polymer ?
#
loop_
_entity_poly.entity_id
_entity_poly.type
_entity_poly.pdbx_seq_one_letter_code
_entity_poly.pdbx_strand_id
1 'polypeptide(L)'
;MPKASLISIGAYVPDKVLTNFDLEKMVETSDEWIVKRTGIRQRRIANKNEDTSDLGTKAAKFALQRANLTPDKIDAVICATISPDHHCMPSTACKIAKNLGINTA
;
A
#
# COMPACT_ATOMS: atom_id res chain seq x y z
N MET A 1 -2.31 29.60 14.34
CA MET A 1 -1.95 28.87 13.09
C MET A 1 -2.49 27.47 13.15
N PRO A 2 -3.14 26.97 12.08
CA PRO A 2 -3.54 25.57 12.03
C PRO A 2 -2.31 24.66 12.12
N LYS A 3 -2.43 23.58 12.88
CA LYS A 3 -1.38 22.59 13.08
C LYS A 3 -1.87 21.24 12.54
N ALA A 4 -0.99 20.52 11.87
CA ALA A 4 -1.24 19.15 11.47
C ALA A 4 -0.54 18.18 12.45
N SER A 5 -1.19 17.07 12.75
CA SER A 5 -0.64 16.03 13.61
C SER A 5 -0.78 14.68 12.93
N LEU A 6 0.25 13.84 13.04
CA LEU A 6 0.17 12.43 12.66
C LEU A 6 -0.47 11.66 13.82
N ILE A 7 -1.66 11.11 13.61
CA ILE A 7 -2.43 10.43 14.67
C ILE A 7 -2.12 8.93 14.70
N SER A 8 -1.97 8.30 13.54
CA SER A 8 -1.75 6.86 13.45
C SER A 8 -1.05 6.46 12.16
N ILE A 9 -0.47 5.27 12.17
CA ILE A 9 0.15 4.63 11.01
C ILE A 9 -0.37 3.20 10.92
N GLY A 10 -0.69 2.76 9.72
CA GLY A 10 -1.03 1.38 9.40
C GLY A 10 -0.25 0.90 8.19
N ALA A 11 0.05 -0.39 8.16
CA ALA A 11 0.75 -1.03 7.06
C ALA A 11 0.12 -2.36 6.72
N TYR A 12 0.24 -2.75 5.47
CA TYR A 12 -0.12 -4.07 4.98
C TYR A 12 0.83 -4.50 3.87
N VAL A 13 1.23 -5.75 3.88
CA VAL A 13 2.03 -6.36 2.82
C VAL A 13 1.41 -7.70 2.42
N PRO A 14 1.43 -8.07 1.12
CA PRO A 14 0.96 -9.37 0.67
C PRO A 14 1.76 -10.54 1.28
N ASP A 15 1.17 -11.73 1.31
CA ASP A 15 1.80 -12.91 1.91
C ASP A 15 2.94 -13.48 1.07
N LYS A 16 2.83 -13.39 -0.26
CA LYS A 16 3.82 -13.96 -1.17
C LYS A 16 5.14 -13.20 -1.08
N VAL A 17 6.20 -13.91 -0.74
CA VAL A 17 7.58 -13.39 -0.68
C VAL A 17 8.33 -13.76 -1.96
N LEU A 18 9.04 -12.80 -2.54
CA LEU A 18 10.01 -13.00 -3.61
C LEU A 18 11.39 -12.58 -3.10
N THR A 19 12.30 -13.54 -2.96
CA THR A 19 13.67 -13.30 -2.48
C THR A 19 14.59 -12.88 -3.61
N ASN A 20 15.77 -12.35 -3.27
CA ASN A 20 16.81 -12.08 -4.26
C ASN A 20 17.28 -13.36 -4.96
N PHE A 21 17.32 -14.48 -4.23
CA PHE A 21 17.68 -15.79 -4.80
C PHE A 21 16.64 -16.28 -5.82
N ASP A 22 15.36 -15.96 -5.63
CA ASP A 22 14.34 -16.25 -6.63
C ASP A 22 14.54 -15.40 -7.89
N LEU A 23 14.95 -14.12 -7.72
CA LEU A 23 15.25 -13.22 -8.84
C LEU A 23 16.47 -13.68 -9.64
N GLU A 24 17.50 -14.25 -9.00
CA GLU A 24 18.66 -14.81 -9.68
C GLU A 24 18.30 -15.90 -10.71
N LYS A 25 17.19 -16.61 -10.48
CA LYS A 25 16.67 -17.64 -11.39
C LYS A 25 15.90 -17.05 -12.57
N MET A 26 15.46 -15.81 -12.49
CA MET A 26 14.57 -15.17 -13.45
C MET A 26 15.29 -14.17 -14.35
N VAL A 27 16.27 -13.46 -13.81
CA VAL A 27 17.02 -12.41 -14.51
C VAL A 27 18.49 -12.45 -14.11
N GLU A 28 19.34 -11.84 -14.92
CA GLU A 28 20.78 -11.74 -14.67
C GLU A 28 21.04 -10.74 -13.53
N THR A 29 21.16 -11.25 -12.30
CA THR A 29 21.42 -10.49 -11.09
C THR A 29 21.99 -11.40 -10.00
N SER A 30 22.38 -10.83 -8.86
CA SER A 30 22.80 -11.57 -7.68
C SER A 30 22.28 -10.94 -6.40
N ASP A 31 22.07 -11.74 -5.35
CA ASP A 31 21.71 -11.25 -4.02
C ASP A 31 22.73 -10.22 -3.51
N GLU A 32 24.02 -10.50 -3.66
CA GLU A 32 25.10 -9.60 -3.25
C GLU A 32 24.99 -8.24 -3.92
N TRP A 33 24.76 -8.21 -5.24
CA TRP A 33 24.61 -6.97 -6.00
C TRP A 33 23.39 -6.15 -5.54
N ILE A 34 22.25 -6.81 -5.35
CA ILE A 34 21.01 -6.15 -4.91
C ILE A 34 21.17 -5.58 -3.50
N VAL A 35 21.69 -6.38 -2.57
CA VAL A 35 21.88 -5.96 -1.17
C VAL A 35 22.87 -4.80 -1.07
N LYS A 36 23.98 -4.87 -1.79
CA LYS A 36 25.00 -3.80 -1.80
C LYS A 36 24.43 -2.46 -2.26
N ARG A 37 23.52 -2.47 -3.24
CA ARG A 37 22.95 -1.25 -3.82
C ARG A 37 21.69 -0.75 -3.12
N THR A 38 20.89 -1.63 -2.56
CA THR A 38 19.55 -1.29 -2.05
C THR A 38 19.30 -1.69 -0.61
N GLY A 39 20.07 -2.63 -0.07
CA GLY A 39 19.80 -3.26 1.22
C GLY A 39 18.62 -4.22 1.20
N ILE A 40 17.93 -4.37 0.06
CA ILE A 40 16.73 -5.20 -0.07
C ILE A 40 17.12 -6.66 -0.21
N ARG A 41 16.55 -7.52 0.64
CA ARG A 41 16.74 -8.98 0.60
C ARG A 41 15.56 -9.71 -0.02
N GLN A 42 14.36 -9.16 0.13
CA GLN A 42 13.11 -9.72 -0.38
C GLN A 42 12.07 -8.63 -0.60
N ARG A 43 11.03 -8.93 -1.36
CA ARG A 43 9.85 -8.08 -1.56
C ARG A 43 8.60 -8.94 -1.48
N ARG A 44 7.48 -8.27 -1.31
CA ARG A 44 6.17 -8.91 -1.31
C ARG A 44 5.50 -8.70 -2.67
N ILE A 45 4.78 -9.70 -3.11
CA ILE A 45 4.09 -9.71 -4.40
C ILE A 45 2.60 -9.88 -4.16
N ALA A 46 1.80 -8.97 -4.68
CA ALA A 46 0.35 -9.05 -4.62
C ALA A 46 -0.19 -10.29 -5.35
N ASN A 47 -1.30 -10.82 -4.89
CA ASN A 47 -2.02 -11.88 -5.57
C ASN A 47 -2.69 -11.37 -6.86
N LYS A 48 -3.11 -12.27 -7.74
CA LYS A 48 -3.75 -11.91 -9.02
C LYS A 48 -5.01 -11.05 -8.86
N ASN A 49 -5.73 -11.20 -7.75
CA ASN A 49 -6.97 -10.49 -7.46
C ASN A 49 -6.77 -9.39 -6.40
N GLU A 50 -5.55 -8.92 -6.19
CA GLU A 50 -5.20 -7.94 -5.18
C GLU A 50 -4.55 -6.73 -5.86
N ASP A 51 -5.34 -5.67 -5.99
CA ASP A 51 -4.92 -4.41 -6.59
C ASP A 51 -4.30 -3.44 -5.57
N THR A 52 -3.75 -2.34 -6.04
CA THR A 52 -3.19 -1.28 -5.17
C THR A 52 -4.23 -0.75 -4.19
N SER A 53 -5.49 -0.59 -4.63
CA SER A 53 -6.57 -0.15 -3.73
C SER A 53 -6.87 -1.16 -2.61
N ASP A 54 -6.73 -2.46 -2.87
CA ASP A 54 -6.94 -3.49 -1.85
C ASP A 54 -5.85 -3.43 -0.78
N LEU A 55 -4.59 -3.26 -1.20
CA LEU A 55 -3.46 -3.08 -0.29
C LEU A 55 -3.63 -1.82 0.55
N GLY A 56 -3.96 -0.70 -0.09
CA GLY A 56 -4.21 0.58 0.57
C GLY A 56 -5.37 0.53 1.56
N THR A 57 -6.46 -0.14 1.20
CA THR A 57 -7.63 -0.34 2.07
C THR A 57 -7.26 -1.12 3.33
N LYS A 58 -6.51 -2.20 3.21
CA LYS A 58 -6.06 -3.00 4.35
C LYS A 58 -5.13 -2.21 5.28
N ALA A 59 -4.17 -1.47 4.71
CA ALA A 59 -3.29 -0.59 5.49
C ALA A 59 -4.09 0.51 6.22
N ALA A 60 -5.04 1.15 5.54
CA ALA A 60 -5.90 2.18 6.12
C ALA A 60 -6.78 1.64 7.26
N LYS A 61 -7.33 0.42 7.12
CA LYS A 61 -8.07 -0.23 8.20
C LYS A 61 -7.24 -0.38 9.47
N PHE A 62 -5.99 -0.81 9.37
CA PHE A 62 -5.09 -0.89 10.52
C PHE A 62 -4.83 0.48 11.14
N ALA A 63 -4.62 1.51 10.32
CA ALA A 63 -4.43 2.88 10.81
C ALA A 63 -5.66 3.39 11.57
N LEU A 64 -6.86 3.20 11.02
CA LEU A 64 -8.11 3.59 11.67
C LEU A 64 -8.34 2.85 13.00
N GLN A 65 -8.09 1.53 13.02
CA GLN A 65 -8.20 0.74 14.25
C GLN A 65 -7.25 1.23 15.35
N ARG A 66 -6.00 1.51 15.01
CA ARG A 66 -5.02 2.03 15.96
C ARG A 66 -5.36 3.42 16.49
N ALA A 67 -5.98 4.24 15.66
CA ALA A 67 -6.45 5.57 16.04
C ALA A 67 -7.79 5.56 16.79
N ASN A 68 -8.47 4.40 16.84
CA ASN A 68 -9.84 4.27 17.33
C ASN A 68 -10.80 5.23 16.61
N LEU A 69 -10.64 5.34 15.28
CA LEU A 69 -11.45 6.18 14.41
C LEU A 69 -12.31 5.33 13.48
N THR A 70 -13.49 5.86 13.19
CA THR A 70 -14.42 5.28 12.21
C THR A 70 -14.29 6.01 10.86
N PRO A 71 -14.65 5.36 9.73
CA PRO A 71 -14.53 5.97 8.40
C PRO A 71 -15.25 7.30 8.23
N ASP A 72 -16.34 7.54 8.97
CA ASP A 72 -17.10 8.80 8.93
C ASP A 72 -16.31 10.02 9.44
N LYS A 73 -15.19 9.80 10.10
CA LYS A 73 -14.27 10.86 10.58
C LYS A 73 -13.21 11.25 9.56
N ILE A 74 -13.23 10.64 8.38
CA ILE A 74 -12.24 10.90 7.33
C ILE A 74 -12.84 11.87 6.31
N ASP A 75 -12.20 13.02 6.13
CA ASP A 75 -12.63 14.05 5.19
C ASP A 75 -11.99 13.90 3.80
N ALA A 76 -10.80 13.33 3.72
CA ALA A 76 -10.09 13.17 2.46
C ALA A 76 -9.19 11.92 2.45
N VAL A 77 -9.04 11.33 1.28
CA VAL A 77 -8.12 10.22 1.01
C VAL A 77 -7.14 10.62 -0.07
N ILE A 78 -5.85 10.54 0.23
CA ILE A 78 -4.77 10.78 -0.72
C ILE A 78 -4.02 9.47 -0.93
N CYS A 79 -3.94 9.02 -2.18
CA CYS A 79 -3.20 7.82 -2.55
C CYS A 79 -2.05 8.18 -3.49
N ALA A 80 -0.82 8.07 -3.02
CA ALA A 80 0.37 8.26 -3.82
C ALA A 80 0.82 6.92 -4.39
N THR A 81 0.65 6.72 -5.68
CA THR A 81 1.05 5.48 -6.37
C THR A 81 1.45 5.73 -7.81
N ILE A 82 2.40 4.95 -8.33
CA ILE A 82 2.74 4.89 -9.75
C ILE A 82 2.08 3.69 -10.44
N SER A 83 1.43 2.80 -9.68
CA SER A 83 0.74 1.62 -10.17
C SER A 83 -0.74 1.64 -9.75
N PRO A 84 -1.54 2.58 -10.31
CA PRO A 84 -2.96 2.66 -9.98
C PRO A 84 -3.72 1.45 -10.49
N ASP A 85 -4.88 1.14 -9.89
CA ASP A 85 -5.74 0.06 -10.35
C ASP A 85 -6.21 0.28 -11.80
N HIS A 86 -6.47 1.54 -12.17
CA HIS A 86 -6.88 1.95 -13.50
C HIS A 86 -6.04 3.12 -13.99
N HIS A 87 -5.74 3.16 -15.27
CA HIS A 87 -4.90 4.23 -15.86
C HIS A 87 -5.55 5.62 -15.79
N CYS A 88 -6.86 5.69 -15.74
CA CYS A 88 -7.58 6.94 -15.77
C CYS A 88 -8.59 7.05 -14.62
N MET A 89 -9.73 6.44 -14.74
CA MET A 89 -10.84 6.52 -13.77
C MET A 89 -11.43 5.14 -13.46
N PRO A 90 -11.91 4.89 -12.24
CA PRO A 90 -11.85 5.74 -11.06
C PRO A 90 -10.42 5.80 -10.46
N SER A 91 -10.13 6.87 -9.70
CA SER A 91 -8.83 6.96 -9.01
C SER A 91 -8.71 5.88 -7.94
N THR A 92 -7.48 5.47 -7.66
CA THR A 92 -7.22 4.49 -6.60
C THR A 92 -7.69 5.01 -5.24
N ALA A 93 -7.55 6.31 -4.96
CA ALA A 93 -8.07 6.93 -3.75
C ALA A 93 -9.58 6.81 -3.62
N CYS A 94 -10.34 7.00 -4.70
CA CYS A 94 -11.79 6.81 -4.72
C CYS A 94 -12.18 5.35 -4.42
N LYS A 95 -11.44 4.38 -4.95
CA LYS A 95 -11.66 2.96 -4.64
C LYS A 95 -11.40 2.65 -3.18
N ILE A 96 -10.31 3.18 -2.62
CA ILE A 96 -10.00 3.03 -1.19
C ILE A 96 -11.11 3.63 -0.33
N ALA A 97 -11.55 4.85 -0.64
CA ALA A 97 -12.64 5.51 0.08
C ALA A 97 -13.91 4.67 0.06
N LYS A 98 -14.29 4.16 -1.12
CA LYS A 98 -15.45 3.27 -1.28
C LYS A 98 -15.30 1.99 -0.45
N ASN A 99 -14.15 1.33 -0.50
CA ASN A 99 -13.88 0.08 0.21
C ASN A 99 -13.92 0.26 1.75
N LEU A 100 -13.56 1.45 2.23
CA LEU A 100 -13.61 1.82 3.65
C LEU A 100 -14.99 2.29 4.11
N GLY A 101 -15.89 2.59 3.19
CA GLY A 101 -17.20 3.17 3.51
C GLY A 101 -17.14 4.66 3.85
N ILE A 102 -16.16 5.39 3.27
CA ILE A 102 -16.02 6.84 3.43
C ILE A 102 -16.95 7.50 2.41
N ASN A 103 -17.98 8.19 2.90
CA ASN A 103 -19.01 8.80 2.07
C ASN A 103 -18.84 10.31 1.85
N THR A 104 -17.96 10.95 2.61
CA THR A 104 -17.73 12.40 2.61
C THR A 104 -16.49 12.85 1.86
N ALA A 105 -15.66 11.89 1.49
CA ALA A 105 -14.43 12.19 0.78
C ALA A 105 -14.59 12.15 -0.74
#